data_218d38c0cd9621bd0dfe29b54474bd75
#
_entry.id   218d38c0cd9621bd0dfe29b54474bd75
#
_cell.length_a   1.000
_cell.length_b   1.000
_cell.length_c   1.000
_cell.angle_alpha   90.00
_cell.angle_beta   90.00
_cell.angle_gamma   90.00
#
_symmetry.space_group_name_H-M   'P 1'
#
loop_
_entity.id
_entity.type
_entity.pdbx_description
1 polymer ?
#
loop_
_entity_poly.entity_id
_entity_poly.type
_entity_poly.pdbx_seq_one_letter_code
_entity_poly.pdbx_strand_id
1 'polypeptide(L)'
;MRSTDLAAAVPEKTEIIIPARALSELSRIIGLLPKSEGEPQMVEITVASARNQILFHLPDVDMVSQLIDANFPNYEAIIPKSFATRTIIDTQPTLRALRVANLFARDSSNIVRFQMTPGHDGAPANLTMTATSAESGDNLASLDAVIEGPEGEIAFNGRYLLDVLNVIDEPQIALETTRASAPGVVRPVGVGPEEFTCVVMPMHISR
;
A
#
# COMPACT_ATOMS: atom_id res chain seq x y z
N MET A 1 3.04 -4.20 5.14
CA MET A 1 2.74 -4.90 6.41
C MET A 1 1.43 -4.35 6.93
N ARG A 2 0.54 -5.19 7.38
CA ARG A 2 -0.70 -4.84 8.10
C ARG A 2 -0.90 -5.87 9.20
N SER A 3 -1.26 -5.44 10.39
CA SER A 3 -1.59 -6.30 11.53
C SER A 3 -3.03 -6.08 11.97
N THR A 4 -3.62 -7.09 12.59
CA THR A 4 -4.95 -7.02 13.18
C THR A 4 -5.03 -7.98 14.36
N ASP A 5 -5.88 -7.68 15.32
CA ASP A 5 -6.17 -8.57 16.42
C ASP A 5 -7.01 -9.77 15.96
N LEU A 6 -6.74 -10.92 16.54
CA LEU A 6 -7.53 -12.13 16.29
C LEU A 6 -8.62 -12.26 17.37
N ALA A 7 -9.77 -12.78 16.98
CA ALA A 7 -10.89 -13.04 17.89
C ALA A 7 -10.60 -14.12 18.93
N ALA A 8 -9.63 -15.01 18.66
CA ALA A 8 -9.21 -16.08 19.55
C ALA A 8 -7.68 -16.09 19.72
N ALA A 9 -7.22 -16.51 20.90
CA ALA A 9 -5.79 -16.68 21.17
C ALA A 9 -5.21 -17.83 20.31
N VAL A 10 -4.04 -17.58 19.74
CA VAL A 10 -3.27 -18.60 19.00
C VAL A 10 -2.33 -19.31 20.00
N PRO A 11 -2.35 -20.63 20.05
CA PRO A 11 -1.55 -21.38 21.02
C PRO A 11 -0.04 -21.27 20.77
N GLU A 12 0.36 -21.06 19.53
CA GLU A 12 1.77 -20.98 19.11
C GLU A 12 1.94 -20.01 17.96
N LYS A 13 3.03 -19.23 17.98
CA LYS A 13 3.40 -18.37 16.86
C LYS A 13 3.66 -19.21 15.61
N THR A 14 2.93 -18.95 14.55
CA THR A 14 3.04 -19.67 13.28
C THR A 14 3.38 -18.67 12.17
N GLU A 15 4.40 -19.01 11.36
CA GLU A 15 4.80 -18.25 10.18
C GLU A 15 4.58 -19.11 8.95
N ILE A 16 3.75 -18.62 8.02
CA ILE A 16 3.37 -19.35 6.80
C ILE A 16 3.35 -18.40 5.60
N ILE A 17 3.56 -18.95 4.41
CA ILE A 17 3.43 -18.20 3.15
C ILE A 17 2.25 -18.76 2.39
N ILE A 18 1.21 -17.93 2.24
CA ILE A 18 -0.02 -18.26 1.54
C ILE A 18 0.06 -17.71 0.13
N PRO A 19 -0.26 -18.47 -0.94
CA PRO A 19 -0.34 -17.95 -2.28
C PRO A 19 -1.36 -16.80 -2.39
N ALA A 20 -0.96 -15.68 -3.01
CA ALA A 20 -1.84 -14.52 -3.18
C ALA A 20 -3.16 -14.85 -3.86
N ARG A 21 -3.13 -15.82 -4.82
CA ARG A 21 -4.35 -16.30 -5.49
C ARG A 21 -5.34 -16.93 -4.51
N ALA A 22 -4.88 -17.65 -3.51
CA ALA A 22 -5.74 -18.23 -2.48
C ALA A 22 -6.42 -17.13 -1.65
N LEU A 23 -5.67 -16.09 -1.25
CA LEU A 23 -6.23 -14.97 -0.51
C LEU A 23 -7.22 -14.15 -1.35
N SER A 24 -6.95 -13.98 -2.65
CA SER A 24 -7.89 -13.32 -3.57
C SER A 24 -9.20 -14.11 -3.71
N GLU A 25 -9.12 -15.44 -3.79
CA GLU A 25 -10.30 -16.29 -3.85
C GLU A 25 -11.07 -16.30 -2.52
N LEU A 26 -10.38 -16.33 -1.39
CA LEU A 26 -11.00 -16.18 -0.07
C LEU A 26 -11.75 -14.85 0.04
N SER A 27 -11.14 -13.75 -0.37
CA SER A 27 -11.78 -12.43 -0.39
C SER A 27 -13.04 -12.40 -1.26
N ARG A 28 -12.98 -13.06 -2.42
CA ARG A 28 -14.14 -13.21 -3.31
C ARG A 28 -15.27 -14.01 -2.66
N ILE A 29 -14.95 -15.12 -2.01
CA ILE A 29 -15.93 -15.96 -1.31
C ILE A 29 -16.59 -15.18 -0.18
N ILE A 30 -15.80 -14.49 0.67
CA ILE A 30 -16.33 -13.64 1.75
C ILE A 30 -17.29 -12.59 1.21
N GLY A 31 -16.97 -11.97 0.07
CA GLY A 31 -17.83 -10.98 -0.58
C GLY A 31 -19.17 -11.52 -1.11
N LEU A 32 -19.28 -12.84 -1.31
CA LEU A 32 -20.51 -13.51 -1.77
C LEU A 32 -21.38 -14.01 -0.63
N LEU A 33 -20.85 -14.11 0.58
CA LEU A 33 -21.63 -14.56 1.73
C LEU A 33 -22.68 -13.54 2.14
N PRO A 34 -23.86 -13.99 2.61
CA PRO A 34 -24.88 -13.10 3.12
C PRO A 34 -24.33 -12.25 4.28
N LYS A 35 -24.48 -10.94 4.20
CA LYS A 35 -24.13 -10.05 5.30
C LYS A 35 -25.18 -10.17 6.37
N SER A 36 -24.85 -10.76 7.52
CA SER A 36 -25.71 -10.72 8.71
C SER A 36 -25.64 -9.32 9.33
N GLU A 37 -26.77 -8.67 9.50
CA GLU A 37 -26.83 -7.38 10.20
C GLU A 37 -26.44 -7.59 11.67
N GLY A 38 -25.31 -7.02 12.07
CA GLY A 38 -24.86 -6.91 13.47
C GLY A 38 -23.83 -7.93 13.95
N GLU A 39 -23.52 -8.97 13.22
CA GLU A 39 -22.45 -9.92 13.60
C GLU A 39 -21.30 -9.92 12.59
N PRO A 40 -20.04 -9.85 13.06
CA PRO A 40 -18.89 -9.98 12.17
C PRO A 40 -18.82 -11.39 11.58
N GLN A 41 -18.59 -11.49 10.29
CA GLN A 41 -18.32 -12.78 9.66
C GLN A 41 -16.99 -13.32 10.16
N MET A 42 -17.02 -14.51 10.74
CA MET A 42 -15.84 -15.19 11.23
C MET A 42 -15.30 -16.16 10.18
N VAL A 43 -13.99 -16.18 10.03
CA VAL A 43 -13.27 -17.16 9.23
C VAL A 43 -12.39 -17.97 10.19
N GLU A 44 -12.64 -19.25 10.32
CA GLU A 44 -11.78 -20.13 11.10
C GLU A 44 -10.61 -20.60 10.24
N ILE A 45 -9.40 -20.49 10.78
CA ILE A 45 -8.17 -20.81 10.06
C ILE A 45 -7.47 -21.98 10.75
N THR A 46 -7.24 -23.06 10.01
CA THR A 46 -6.48 -24.22 10.48
C THR A 46 -5.25 -24.44 9.61
N VAL A 47 -4.08 -24.47 10.22
CA VAL A 47 -2.81 -24.77 9.55
C VAL A 47 -2.46 -26.25 9.78
N ALA A 48 -2.48 -27.02 8.69
CA ALA A 48 -2.09 -28.43 8.70
C ALA A 48 -0.61 -28.57 8.29
N SER A 49 0.30 -28.31 9.23
CA SER A 49 1.75 -28.29 8.99
C SER A 49 2.27 -29.59 8.36
N ALA A 50 1.77 -30.75 8.80
CA ALA A 50 2.17 -32.08 8.27
C ALA A 50 1.81 -32.26 6.77
N ARG A 51 0.86 -31.48 6.24
CA ARG A 51 0.42 -31.52 4.84
C ARG A 51 0.84 -30.30 4.05
N ASN A 52 1.49 -29.35 4.69
CA ASN A 52 1.82 -28.02 4.13
C ASN A 52 0.58 -27.31 3.53
N GLN A 53 -0.53 -27.34 4.27
CA GLN A 53 -1.83 -26.83 3.83
C GLN A 53 -2.43 -25.89 4.86
N ILE A 54 -3.26 -24.96 4.37
CA ILE A 54 -4.12 -24.10 5.16
C ILE A 54 -5.58 -24.33 4.76
N LEU A 55 -6.44 -24.46 5.75
CA LEU A 55 -7.89 -24.53 5.61
C LEU A 55 -8.51 -23.25 6.13
N PHE A 56 -9.39 -22.67 5.34
CA PHE A 56 -10.29 -21.57 5.73
C PHE A 56 -11.70 -22.14 5.78
N HIS A 57 -12.29 -22.16 6.97
CA HIS A 57 -13.65 -22.61 7.20
C HIS A 57 -14.57 -21.39 7.37
N LEU A 58 -15.62 -21.34 6.55
CA LEU A 58 -16.70 -20.36 6.57
C LEU A 58 -18.03 -21.13 6.73
N PRO A 59 -19.15 -20.50 7.09
CA PRO A 59 -20.39 -21.21 7.41
C PRO A 59 -20.83 -22.29 6.43
N ASP A 60 -20.66 -22.04 5.12
CA ASP A 60 -21.13 -22.97 4.07
C ASP A 60 -20.01 -23.38 3.10
N VAL A 61 -18.76 -23.01 3.36
CA VAL A 61 -17.65 -23.22 2.43
C VAL A 61 -16.36 -23.55 3.17
N ASP A 62 -15.72 -24.64 2.76
CA ASP A 62 -14.36 -24.97 3.12
C ASP A 62 -13.42 -24.69 1.95
N MET A 63 -12.40 -23.88 2.19
CA MET A 63 -11.37 -23.58 1.19
C MET A 63 -10.01 -24.07 1.67
N VAL A 64 -9.37 -24.94 0.88
CA VAL A 64 -8.03 -25.46 1.18
C VAL A 64 -7.04 -24.89 0.17
N SER A 65 -5.88 -24.46 0.67
CA SER A 65 -4.76 -24.05 -0.18
C SER A 65 -3.47 -24.73 0.26
N GLN A 66 -2.60 -25.02 -0.71
CA GLN A 66 -1.23 -25.43 -0.45
C GLN A 66 -0.44 -24.20 -0.01
N LEU A 67 0.39 -24.35 1.02
CA LEU A 67 1.35 -23.33 1.43
C LEU A 67 2.58 -23.31 0.52
N ILE A 68 3.27 -22.17 0.45
CA ILE A 68 4.54 -22.07 -0.26
C ILE A 68 5.64 -22.44 0.73
N ASP A 69 6.40 -23.48 0.40
CA ASP A 69 7.58 -23.90 1.17
C ASP A 69 8.78 -23.05 0.73
N ALA A 70 8.97 -21.93 1.38
CA ALA A 70 10.05 -20.97 1.11
C ALA A 70 10.33 -20.12 2.35
N ASN A 71 11.51 -19.52 2.40
CA ASN A 71 11.80 -18.47 3.38
C ASN A 71 11.24 -17.14 2.91
N PHE A 72 10.42 -16.49 3.74
CA PHE A 72 9.96 -15.14 3.44
C PHE A 72 11.14 -14.15 3.48
N PRO A 73 11.28 -13.24 2.50
CA PRO A 73 12.36 -12.25 2.51
C PRO A 73 12.32 -11.38 3.77
N ASN A 74 13.50 -11.01 4.26
CA ASN A 74 13.60 -10.06 5.39
C ASN A 74 13.15 -8.66 4.94
N TYR A 75 11.86 -8.39 5.02
CA TYR A 75 11.26 -7.11 4.63
C TYR A 75 11.60 -5.98 5.62
N GLU A 76 11.88 -6.29 6.87
CA GLU A 76 12.23 -5.28 7.88
C GLU A 76 13.52 -4.54 7.51
N ALA A 77 14.44 -5.22 6.83
CA ALA A 77 15.71 -4.64 6.38
C ALA A 77 15.52 -3.56 5.29
N ILE A 78 14.41 -3.57 4.56
CA ILE A 78 14.14 -2.59 3.51
C ILE A 78 13.27 -1.42 3.98
N ILE A 79 12.68 -1.48 5.18
CA ILE A 79 11.89 -0.39 5.76
C ILE A 79 12.87 0.69 6.25
N PRO A 80 12.83 1.92 5.70
CA PRO A 80 13.63 3.02 6.22
C PRO A 80 13.29 3.31 7.67
N LYS A 81 14.31 3.47 8.52
CA LYS A 81 14.16 3.76 9.95
C LYS A 81 13.92 5.25 10.24
N SER A 82 14.16 6.10 9.27
CA SER A 82 13.99 7.56 9.34
C SER A 82 13.62 8.09 7.97
N PHE A 83 13.07 9.28 7.93
CA PHE A 83 12.77 10.03 6.71
C PHE A 83 13.54 11.37 6.71
N ALA A 84 13.79 11.91 5.54
CA ALA A 84 14.24 13.29 5.36
C ALA A 84 13.03 14.22 5.16
N THR A 85 12.05 13.77 4.36
CA THR A 85 10.84 14.54 4.06
C THR A 85 9.62 13.67 4.33
N ARG A 86 8.66 14.24 5.07
CA ARG A 86 7.35 13.64 5.34
C ARG A 86 6.28 14.54 4.76
N THR A 87 5.44 13.98 3.91
CA THR A 87 4.38 14.69 3.20
C THR A 87 3.03 14.10 3.59
N ILE A 88 2.19 14.89 4.27
CA ILE A 88 0.81 14.51 4.63
C ILE A 88 -0.13 15.08 3.59
N ILE A 89 -0.97 14.23 3.03
CA ILE A 89 -1.91 14.55 1.95
C ILE A 89 -3.23 13.81 2.16
N ASP A 90 -4.30 14.36 1.63
CA ASP A 90 -5.62 13.73 1.68
C ASP A 90 -5.68 12.51 0.74
N THR A 91 -6.14 11.38 1.27
CA THR A 91 -6.14 10.08 0.57
C THR A 91 -6.97 10.12 -0.71
N GLN A 92 -8.21 10.59 -0.66
CA GLN A 92 -9.11 10.57 -1.81
C GLN A 92 -8.74 11.53 -2.95
N PRO A 93 -8.33 12.79 -2.69
CA PRO A 93 -7.77 13.65 -3.72
C PRO A 93 -6.53 13.05 -4.38
N THR A 94 -5.62 12.50 -3.59
CA THR A 94 -4.40 11.84 -4.08
C THR A 94 -4.72 10.64 -4.97
N LEU A 95 -5.65 9.79 -4.54
CA LEU A 95 -6.09 8.62 -5.31
C LEU A 95 -6.69 9.03 -6.67
N ARG A 96 -7.52 10.09 -6.70
CA ARG A 96 -8.09 10.59 -7.96
C ARG A 96 -7.02 11.15 -8.90
N ALA A 97 -6.12 11.98 -8.39
CA ALA A 97 -5.05 12.57 -9.18
C ALA A 97 -4.10 11.48 -9.72
N LEU A 98 -3.75 10.50 -8.89
CA LEU A 98 -2.90 9.39 -9.29
C LEU A 98 -3.55 8.49 -10.35
N ARG A 99 -4.88 8.28 -10.29
CA ARG A 99 -5.60 7.54 -11.34
C ARG A 99 -5.48 8.25 -12.70
N VAL A 100 -5.61 9.56 -12.72
CA VAL A 100 -5.43 10.36 -13.95
C VAL A 100 -3.98 10.29 -14.42
N ALA A 101 -3.00 10.57 -13.54
CA ALA A 101 -1.58 10.50 -13.87
C ALA A 101 -1.19 9.13 -14.44
N ASN A 102 -1.73 8.04 -13.87
CA ASN A 102 -1.44 6.68 -14.34
C ASN A 102 -1.96 6.37 -15.74
N LEU A 103 -2.98 7.08 -16.25
CA LEU A 103 -3.41 6.97 -17.65
C LEU A 103 -2.31 7.45 -18.58
N PHE A 104 -1.66 8.57 -18.26
CA PHE A 104 -0.55 9.13 -19.05
C PHE A 104 0.75 8.33 -18.85
N ALA A 105 0.98 7.80 -17.64
CA ALA A 105 2.17 7.00 -17.34
C ALA A 105 2.20 5.61 -17.98
N ARG A 106 1.08 5.15 -18.56
CA ARG A 106 0.91 3.78 -19.05
C ARG A 106 2.00 3.37 -20.04
N ASP A 107 2.35 4.25 -20.96
CA ASP A 107 3.34 3.98 -22.02
C ASP A 107 4.78 4.27 -21.59
N SER A 108 4.95 4.89 -20.42
CA SER A 108 6.25 5.22 -19.78
C SER A 108 6.51 4.37 -18.53
N SER A 109 6.28 3.06 -18.61
CA SER A 109 6.51 2.09 -17.52
C SER A 109 5.73 2.39 -16.24
N ASN A 110 4.58 3.09 -16.36
CA ASN A 110 3.74 3.57 -15.26
C ASN A 110 4.49 4.51 -14.28
N ILE A 111 5.48 5.24 -14.75
CA ILE A 111 6.28 6.15 -13.92
C ILE A 111 5.47 7.43 -13.65
N VAL A 112 5.25 7.71 -12.37
CA VAL A 112 4.70 8.99 -11.88
C VAL A 112 5.74 9.62 -10.98
N ARG A 113 6.07 10.89 -11.25
CA ARG A 113 7.00 11.69 -10.45
C ARG A 113 6.23 12.45 -9.39
N PHE A 114 6.82 12.56 -8.21
CA PHE A 114 6.31 13.26 -7.05
C PHE A 114 7.34 14.30 -6.64
N GLN A 115 6.95 15.57 -6.66
CA GLN A 115 7.76 16.68 -6.17
C GLN A 115 7.09 17.25 -4.92
N MET A 116 7.79 17.21 -3.81
CA MET A 116 7.39 17.74 -2.52
C MET A 116 7.99 19.13 -2.35
N THR A 117 7.16 20.16 -2.37
CA THR A 117 7.60 21.57 -2.23
C THR A 117 7.08 22.13 -0.91
N PRO A 118 7.96 22.30 0.10
CA PRO A 118 7.58 22.95 1.36
C PRO A 118 7.09 24.38 1.13
N GLY A 119 6.17 24.83 1.99
CA GLY A 119 5.70 26.22 1.94
C GLY A 119 6.78 27.21 2.36
N HIS A 120 6.90 28.32 1.63
CA HIS A 120 7.81 29.40 1.93
C HIS A 120 7.13 30.76 1.72
N ASP A 121 7.47 31.74 2.53
CA ASP A 121 7.05 33.16 2.37
C ASP A 121 5.53 33.36 2.16
N GLY A 122 4.72 32.55 2.85
CA GLY A 122 3.26 32.61 2.74
C GLY A 122 2.66 31.77 1.60
N ALA A 123 3.49 31.13 0.76
CA ALA A 123 3.02 30.12 -0.20
C ALA A 123 2.74 28.80 0.50
N PRO A 124 1.61 28.11 0.19
CA PRO A 124 1.30 26.81 0.79
C PRO A 124 2.27 25.72 0.31
N ALA A 125 2.51 24.75 1.17
CA ALA A 125 3.21 23.53 0.76
C ALA A 125 2.34 22.72 -0.20
N ASN A 126 2.95 22.08 -1.18
CA ASN A 126 2.22 21.27 -2.15
C ASN A 126 3.00 20.02 -2.57
N LEU A 127 2.24 19.02 -2.98
CA LEU A 127 2.73 17.84 -3.68
C LEU A 127 2.31 17.93 -5.14
N THR A 128 3.29 17.99 -6.05
CA THR A 128 3.04 17.94 -7.49
C THR A 128 3.30 16.53 -8.01
N MET A 129 2.34 15.98 -8.75
CA MET A 129 2.47 14.70 -9.46
C MET A 129 2.53 14.98 -10.95
N THR A 130 3.52 14.41 -11.64
CA THR A 130 3.66 14.51 -13.10
C THR A 130 3.82 13.14 -13.73
N ALA A 131 3.19 12.98 -14.90
CA ALA A 131 3.34 11.81 -15.74
C ALA A 131 3.38 12.24 -17.20
N THR A 132 4.18 11.55 -18.01
CA THR A 132 4.40 11.89 -19.42
C THR A 132 4.07 10.69 -20.30
N SER A 133 3.33 10.93 -21.36
CA SER A 133 3.09 10.00 -22.45
C SER A 133 3.59 10.62 -23.76
N ALA A 134 4.30 9.83 -24.56
CA ALA A 134 4.75 10.25 -25.87
C ALA A 134 3.58 10.52 -26.85
N GLU A 135 2.43 9.86 -26.64
CA GLU A 135 1.27 9.95 -27.52
C GLU A 135 0.21 10.91 -26.97
N SER A 136 0.01 10.94 -25.65
CA SER A 136 -1.10 11.64 -25.02
C SER A 136 -0.70 12.98 -24.34
N GLY A 137 0.61 13.30 -24.34
CA GLY A 137 1.15 14.51 -23.70
C GLY A 137 1.39 14.35 -22.20
N ASP A 138 1.42 15.46 -21.47
CA ASP A 138 1.81 15.50 -20.06
C ASP A 138 0.58 15.71 -19.16
N ASN A 139 0.62 15.07 -18.01
CA ASN A 139 -0.30 15.34 -16.91
C ASN A 139 0.46 15.99 -15.75
N LEU A 140 -0.13 17.01 -15.16
CA LEU A 140 0.34 17.66 -13.96
C LEU A 140 -0.84 17.83 -13.00
N ALA A 141 -0.68 17.34 -11.78
CA ALA A 141 -1.64 17.54 -10.70
C ALA A 141 -0.92 18.11 -9.48
N SER A 142 -1.48 19.15 -8.87
CA SER A 142 -0.96 19.72 -7.62
C SER A 142 -1.99 19.52 -6.52
N LEU A 143 -1.53 19.08 -5.36
CA LEU A 143 -2.33 18.84 -4.17
C LEU A 143 -1.78 19.64 -3.00
N ASP A 144 -2.67 20.20 -2.20
CA ASP A 144 -2.29 20.78 -0.92
C ASP A 144 -1.69 19.71 -0.02
N ALA A 145 -0.61 20.05 0.66
CA ALA A 145 0.12 19.13 1.50
C ALA A 145 0.63 19.82 2.77
N VAL A 146 0.84 19.03 3.82
CA VAL A 146 1.67 19.44 4.96
C VAL A 146 3.00 18.72 4.82
N ILE A 147 4.09 19.48 4.70
CA ILE A 147 5.42 18.95 4.42
C ILE A 147 6.36 19.31 5.56
N GLU A 148 6.94 18.26 6.16
CA GLU A 148 8.02 18.34 7.14
C GLU A 148 9.32 17.91 6.47
N GLY A 149 10.34 18.76 6.54
CA GLY A 149 11.65 18.52 5.93
C GLY A 149 11.89 19.30 4.65
N PRO A 150 13.00 19.05 3.95
CA PRO A 150 13.39 19.76 2.74
C PRO A 150 12.54 19.39 1.53
N GLU A 151 12.66 20.19 0.48
CA GLU A 151 12.17 19.84 -0.85
C GLU A 151 12.74 18.49 -1.31
N GLY A 152 11.93 17.70 -1.99
CA GLY A 152 12.33 16.39 -2.47
C GLY A 152 11.61 16.00 -3.75
N GLU A 153 12.26 15.12 -4.51
CA GLU A 153 11.69 14.49 -5.71
C GLU A 153 11.90 12.97 -5.65
N ILE A 154 10.87 12.23 -6.05
CA ILE A 154 10.93 10.77 -6.16
C ILE A 154 9.96 10.31 -7.24
N ALA A 155 10.25 9.18 -7.89
CA ALA A 155 9.32 8.57 -8.82
C ALA A 155 8.91 7.18 -8.37
N PHE A 156 7.66 6.83 -8.59
CA PHE A 156 7.13 5.52 -8.30
C PHE A 156 6.36 4.94 -9.49
N ASN A 157 6.18 3.64 -9.47
CA ASN A 157 5.20 3.01 -10.32
C ASN A 157 3.79 3.37 -9.80
N GLY A 158 3.03 4.13 -10.59
CA GLY A 158 1.71 4.63 -10.21
C GLY A 158 0.70 3.51 -9.89
N ARG A 159 0.83 2.33 -10.52
CA ARG A 159 -0.04 1.19 -10.24
C ARG A 159 0.16 0.66 -8.82
N TYR A 160 1.41 0.53 -8.38
CA TYR A 160 1.69 0.06 -7.01
C TYR A 160 1.15 1.03 -5.95
N LEU A 161 1.29 2.34 -6.19
CA LEU A 161 0.70 3.33 -5.29
C LEU A 161 -0.83 3.31 -5.31
N LEU A 162 -1.45 3.08 -6.48
CA LEU A 162 -2.90 2.89 -6.57
C LEU A 162 -3.36 1.69 -5.75
N ASP A 163 -2.64 0.57 -5.82
CA ASP A 163 -2.95 -0.63 -5.03
C ASP A 163 -2.86 -0.34 -3.53
N VAL A 164 -1.85 0.42 -3.09
CA VAL A 164 -1.70 0.84 -1.69
C VAL A 164 -2.84 1.77 -1.26
N LEU A 165 -3.13 2.81 -2.05
CA LEU A 165 -4.15 3.81 -1.68
C LEU A 165 -5.57 3.25 -1.69
N ASN A 166 -5.85 2.24 -2.51
CA ASN A 166 -7.17 1.59 -2.57
C ASN A 166 -7.51 0.75 -1.32
N VAL A 167 -6.53 0.41 -0.48
CA VAL A 167 -6.73 -0.37 0.75
C VAL A 167 -6.59 0.47 2.03
N ILE A 168 -6.46 1.79 1.88
CA ILE A 168 -6.40 2.76 2.97
C ILE A 168 -7.75 3.48 3.06
N ASP A 169 -8.40 3.32 4.20
CA ASP A 169 -9.71 3.96 4.48
C ASP A 169 -9.56 5.31 5.20
N GLU A 170 -8.39 5.57 5.80
CA GLU A 170 -8.12 6.79 6.54
C GLU A 170 -8.13 8.02 5.63
N PRO A 171 -8.58 9.19 6.14
CA PRO A 171 -8.74 10.40 5.35
C PRO A 171 -7.41 10.96 4.84
N GLN A 172 -6.31 10.70 5.55
CA GLN A 172 -4.99 11.22 5.22
C GLN A 172 -3.92 10.14 5.27
N ILE A 173 -2.93 10.30 4.40
CA ILE A 173 -1.72 9.47 4.36
C ILE A 173 -0.48 10.34 4.53
N ALA A 174 0.56 9.72 5.06
CA ALA A 174 1.92 10.24 5.09
C ALA A 174 2.77 9.48 4.05
N LEU A 175 3.37 10.22 3.13
CA LEU A 175 4.44 9.74 2.26
C LEU A 175 5.77 10.18 2.86
N GLU A 176 6.59 9.24 3.28
CA GLU A 176 7.90 9.44 3.88
C GLU A 176 8.99 9.05 2.90
N THR A 177 9.93 9.95 2.67
CA THR A 177 11.04 9.76 1.72
C THR A 177 12.36 10.16 2.33
N THR A 178 13.45 9.56 1.87
CA THR A 178 14.81 9.91 2.31
C THR A 178 15.61 10.55 1.17
N ARG A 179 15.61 9.92 0.01
CA ARG A 179 16.26 10.36 -1.22
C ARG A 179 15.59 9.72 -2.42
N ALA A 180 15.77 10.26 -3.62
CA ALA A 180 15.13 9.80 -4.85
C ALA A 180 15.36 8.31 -5.19
N SER A 181 16.47 7.72 -4.71
CA SER A 181 16.84 6.32 -4.95
C SER A 181 16.57 5.37 -3.77
N ALA A 182 16.01 5.87 -2.67
CA ALA A 182 15.66 5.06 -1.50
C ALA A 182 14.17 4.72 -1.50
N PRO A 183 13.77 3.61 -0.86
CA PRO A 183 12.35 3.28 -0.75
C PRO A 183 11.53 4.40 -0.11
N GLY A 184 10.35 4.66 -0.66
CA GLY A 184 9.34 5.49 -0.02
C GLY A 184 8.45 4.65 0.90
N VAL A 185 7.97 5.24 1.97
CA VAL A 185 7.04 4.61 2.91
C VAL A 185 5.72 5.35 2.88
N VAL A 186 4.63 4.61 2.76
CA VAL A 186 3.26 5.13 2.84
C VAL A 186 2.60 4.57 4.07
N ARG A 187 2.04 5.46 4.90
CA ARG A 187 1.29 5.12 6.11
C ARG A 187 0.02 5.95 6.22
N PRO A 188 -1.09 5.38 6.69
CA PRO A 188 -2.23 6.18 7.12
C PRO A 188 -1.84 7.08 8.30
N VAL A 189 -2.39 8.28 8.35
CA VAL A 189 -2.18 9.19 9.48
C VAL A 189 -3.05 8.75 10.66
N GLY A 190 -2.45 8.67 11.85
CA GLY A 190 -3.15 8.22 13.06
C GLY A 190 -3.12 6.72 13.30
N VAL A 191 -2.55 5.94 12.38
CA VAL A 191 -2.36 4.49 12.50
C VAL A 191 -0.91 4.18 12.84
N GLY A 192 -0.69 3.25 13.76
CA GLY A 192 0.65 2.86 14.20
C GLY A 192 1.47 2.19 13.07
N PRO A 193 2.79 2.38 13.07
CA PRO A 193 3.64 1.77 12.05
C PRO A 193 3.60 0.24 12.06
N GLU A 194 3.28 -0.36 13.20
CA GLU A 194 3.10 -1.81 13.35
C GLU A 194 1.77 -2.29 12.78
N GLU A 195 0.76 -1.41 12.75
CA GLU A 195 -0.56 -1.76 12.22
C GLU A 195 -0.61 -1.66 10.69
N PHE A 196 -0.02 -0.59 10.14
CA PHE A 196 0.05 -0.42 8.68
C PHE A 196 1.35 0.26 8.26
N THR A 197 2.14 -0.39 7.44
CA THR A 197 3.30 0.18 6.74
C THR A 197 3.39 -0.41 5.34
N CYS A 198 3.43 0.44 4.34
CA CYS A 198 3.71 0.04 2.97
C CYS A 198 5.02 0.66 2.48
N VAL A 199 5.87 -0.15 1.88
CA VAL A 199 7.15 0.28 1.29
C VAL A 199 7.05 0.15 -0.21
N VAL A 200 7.37 1.22 -0.92
CA VAL A 200 7.37 1.26 -2.39
C VAL A 200 8.75 1.61 -2.90
N MET A 201 9.31 0.75 -3.74
CA MET A 201 10.60 0.99 -4.36
C MET A 201 10.49 2.11 -5.40
N PRO A 202 11.45 3.05 -5.42
CA PRO A 202 11.45 4.11 -6.42
C PRO A 202 11.76 3.57 -7.82
N MET A 203 11.24 4.26 -8.82
CA MET A 203 11.59 4.05 -10.21
C MET A 203 12.78 4.93 -10.59
N HIS A 204 13.68 4.40 -11.40
CA HIS A 204 14.81 5.18 -11.90
C HIS A 204 14.32 6.14 -12.99
N ILE A 205 14.61 7.43 -12.82
CA ILE A 205 14.34 8.45 -13.83
C ILE A 205 15.63 8.65 -14.62
N SER A 206 15.66 8.21 -15.87
CA SER A 206 16.71 8.64 -16.80
C SER A 206 16.50 10.13 -17.09
N ARG A 207 17.53 10.93 -16.86
CA ARG A 207 17.55 12.36 -17.23
C ARG A 207 17.71 12.51 -18.72
#